data_b3fdac737e3869b6edcb41ae31c33917
#
_entry.id   b3fdac737e3869b6edcb41ae31c33917
#
_cell.length_a   1.000
_cell.length_b   1.000
_cell.length_c   1.000
_cell.angle_alpha   90.00
_cell.angle_beta   90.00
_cell.angle_gamma   90.00
#
_symmetry.space_group_name_H-M   'P 1'
#
loop_
_entity.id
_entity.type
_entity.pdbx_description
1 polymer ?
#
loop_
_entity_poly.entity_id
_entity_poly.type
_entity_poly.pdbx_seq_one_letter_code
_entity_poly.pdbx_strand_id
1 'polypeptide(L)'
;MNFIQKNFKGILVCFLIAIPSWLIGKSFPVIGGPVIAILAGMVITCFWTEKGTAESGIKWTSKIILQTAVVLLGFGMNLGVILQTGKQSLPIIVSTISTSLIIAWLLRKVLNVPSNTSILVGVGSSICGGSAIAATAPVIDADDTEVAQAISVIFFFNVIAAVFFPVLGNALGFDTTSGNAFGVFAGTAINDTSSVTAAASTWDSMWNLGSETLNTAVTVKLTRTLAIIPITLVLSLVRAKSAAKDGKESGKFSLKRAFPMFILYFIIAAVITTVCMSLGVSADVFAPLKELSKFFIIMAMAAIGLNSNVVKLIKSGGKPILLGASCWVGITVVSLAMQHVMHIW
;
A
#
# COMPACT_ATOMS: atom_id res chain seq x y z
N MET A 1 18.61 5.44 25.71
CA MET A 1 18.09 4.08 25.45
C MET A 1 18.51 3.68 24.05
N ASN A 2 19.27 2.57 23.92
CA ASN A 2 19.71 2.08 22.61
C ASN A 2 18.51 1.69 21.76
N PHE A 3 18.59 1.90 20.43
CA PHE A 3 17.55 1.57 19.45
C PHE A 3 16.97 0.15 19.67
N ILE A 4 17.84 -0.83 19.95
CA ILE A 4 17.47 -2.21 20.21
C ILE A 4 16.56 -2.31 21.44
N GLN A 5 16.90 -1.70 22.55
CA GLN A 5 16.10 -1.75 23.78
C GLN A 5 14.69 -1.15 23.59
N LYS A 6 14.58 -0.12 22.76
CA LYS A 6 13.31 0.56 22.50
C LYS A 6 12.38 -0.27 21.61
N ASN A 7 12.91 -0.96 20.61
CA ASN A 7 12.09 -1.62 19.57
C ASN A 7 12.00 -3.14 19.72
N PHE A 8 12.89 -3.76 20.46
CA PHE A 8 13.04 -5.23 20.56
C PHE A 8 11.74 -5.95 20.90
N LYS A 9 11.01 -5.47 21.91
CA LYS A 9 9.76 -6.12 22.34
C LYS A 9 8.70 -6.15 21.25
N GLY A 10 8.51 -5.04 20.54
CA GLY A 10 7.54 -4.97 19.45
C GLY A 10 7.94 -5.81 18.24
N ILE A 11 9.23 -5.81 17.88
CA ILE A 11 9.77 -6.66 16.81
C ILE A 11 9.58 -8.14 17.16
N LEU A 12 9.88 -8.53 18.41
CA LEU A 12 9.72 -9.91 18.88
C LEU A 12 8.26 -10.37 18.81
N VAL A 13 7.32 -9.54 19.24
CA VAL A 13 5.88 -9.86 19.15
C VAL A 13 5.46 -10.08 17.69
N CYS A 14 5.87 -9.20 16.77
CA CYS A 14 5.56 -9.36 15.35
C CYS A 14 6.17 -10.63 14.76
N PHE A 15 7.39 -10.99 15.17
CA PHE A 15 8.07 -12.22 14.78
C PHE A 15 7.34 -13.47 15.29
N LEU A 16 6.92 -13.47 16.57
CA LEU A 16 6.16 -14.57 17.16
C LEU A 16 4.80 -14.81 16.52
N ILE A 17 4.15 -13.76 15.99
CA ILE A 17 2.93 -13.89 15.20
C ILE A 17 3.24 -14.36 13.76
N ALA A 18 4.34 -13.89 13.19
CA ALA A 18 4.72 -14.21 11.82
C ALA A 18 5.05 -15.69 11.61
N ILE A 19 5.75 -16.34 12.55
CA ILE A 19 6.13 -17.75 12.43
C ILE A 19 4.91 -18.67 12.27
N PRO A 20 3.94 -18.69 13.20
CA PRO A 20 2.76 -19.55 13.04
C PRO A 20 1.93 -19.14 11.80
N SER A 21 1.83 -17.85 11.50
CA SER A 21 1.13 -17.38 10.31
C SER A 21 1.77 -17.88 9.00
N TRP A 22 3.10 -17.93 8.96
CA TRP A 22 3.86 -18.47 7.83
C TRP A 22 3.65 -19.99 7.68
N LEU A 23 3.71 -20.74 8.79
CA LEU A 23 3.49 -22.19 8.79
C LEU A 23 2.06 -22.54 8.39
N ILE A 24 1.06 -21.87 9.00
CA ILE A 24 -0.36 -22.08 8.67
C ILE A 24 -0.63 -21.67 7.21
N GLY A 25 -0.06 -20.56 6.75
CA GLY A 25 -0.20 -20.09 5.38
C GLY A 25 0.34 -21.09 4.33
N LYS A 26 1.39 -21.85 4.66
CA LYS A 26 1.87 -22.97 3.82
C LYS A 26 0.88 -24.14 3.78
N SER A 27 0.19 -24.39 4.89
CA SER A 27 -0.81 -25.47 4.98
C SER A 27 -2.17 -25.09 4.40
N PHE A 28 -2.50 -23.79 4.41
CA PHE A 28 -3.76 -23.23 3.89
C PHE A 28 -3.47 -22.11 2.88
N PRO A 29 -3.00 -22.44 1.67
CA PRO A 29 -2.63 -21.42 0.65
C PRO A 29 -3.76 -20.47 0.26
N VAL A 30 -5.02 -20.92 0.36
CA VAL A 30 -6.23 -20.14 0.02
C VAL A 30 -6.34 -18.85 0.87
N ILE A 31 -5.86 -18.87 2.11
CA ILE A 31 -5.91 -17.69 2.98
C ILE A 31 -4.57 -16.93 2.90
N GLY A 32 -3.46 -17.65 2.77
CA GLY A 32 -2.12 -17.08 2.71
C GLY A 32 -1.58 -16.56 4.05
N GLY A 33 -0.26 -16.67 4.24
CA GLY A 33 0.41 -16.22 5.47
C GLY A 33 0.20 -14.74 5.82
N PRO A 34 0.27 -13.81 4.84
CA PRO A 34 0.07 -12.38 5.12
C PRO A 34 -1.32 -12.05 5.67
N VAL A 35 -2.37 -12.68 5.13
CA VAL A 35 -3.75 -12.46 5.61
C VAL A 35 -3.93 -13.04 7.01
N ILE A 36 -3.39 -14.24 7.27
CA ILE A 36 -3.44 -14.84 8.62
C ILE A 36 -2.75 -13.92 9.63
N ALA A 37 -1.59 -13.38 9.29
CA ALA A 37 -0.82 -12.51 10.17
C ALA A 37 -1.55 -11.19 10.48
N ILE A 38 -2.18 -10.56 9.49
CA ILE A 38 -2.93 -9.31 9.71
C ILE A 38 -4.17 -9.55 10.58
N LEU A 39 -4.92 -10.62 10.31
CA LEU A 39 -6.09 -10.98 11.10
C LEU A 39 -5.73 -11.36 12.54
N ALA A 40 -4.67 -12.15 12.73
CA ALA A 40 -4.16 -12.49 14.07
C ALA A 40 -3.76 -11.23 14.86
N GLY A 41 -3.04 -10.30 14.20
CA GLY A 41 -2.68 -9.01 14.81
C GLY A 41 -3.90 -8.17 15.20
N MET A 42 -4.94 -8.13 14.35
CA MET A 42 -6.18 -7.42 14.63
C MET A 42 -6.96 -8.03 15.80
N VAL A 43 -7.05 -9.37 15.87
CA VAL A 43 -7.69 -10.08 16.99
C VAL A 43 -6.94 -9.80 18.29
N ILE A 44 -5.60 -9.90 18.28
CA ILE A 44 -4.78 -9.58 19.45
C ILE A 44 -5.01 -8.13 19.92
N THR A 45 -5.15 -7.18 19.00
CA THR A 45 -5.41 -5.77 19.32
C THR A 45 -6.75 -5.54 20.02
N CYS A 46 -7.76 -6.39 19.78
CA CYS A 46 -9.02 -6.29 20.51
C CYS A 46 -8.84 -6.52 22.02
N PHE A 47 -7.91 -7.37 22.41
CA PHE A 47 -7.61 -7.71 23.82
C PHE A 47 -6.42 -6.94 24.38
N TRP A 48 -5.50 -6.49 23.52
CA TRP A 48 -4.29 -5.77 23.89
C TRP A 48 -4.26 -4.39 23.25
N THR A 49 -5.06 -3.47 23.79
CA THR A 49 -5.18 -2.10 23.28
C THR A 49 -3.98 -1.22 23.64
N GLU A 50 -3.45 -1.35 24.86
CA GLU A 50 -2.29 -0.59 25.33
C GLU A 50 -1.02 -1.42 25.19
N LYS A 51 -0.23 -1.14 24.17
CA LYS A 51 0.97 -1.92 23.82
C LYS A 51 2.23 -1.48 24.57
N GLY A 52 2.14 -0.36 25.31
CA GLY A 52 3.22 0.15 26.16
C GLY A 52 4.57 0.19 25.44
N THR A 53 5.57 -0.48 25.99
CA THR A 53 6.94 -0.50 25.42
C THR A 53 7.08 -1.25 24.10
N ALA A 54 6.08 -2.04 23.68
CA ALA A 54 6.10 -2.75 22.40
C ALA A 54 5.66 -1.88 21.22
N GLU A 55 4.90 -0.79 21.47
CA GLU A 55 4.29 0.05 20.43
C GLU A 55 5.33 0.60 19.45
N SER A 56 6.47 1.10 19.93
CA SER A 56 7.54 1.63 19.09
C SER A 56 8.07 0.59 18.11
N GLY A 57 8.33 -0.65 18.58
CA GLY A 57 8.80 -1.74 17.75
C GLY A 57 7.78 -2.24 16.74
N ILE A 58 6.49 -2.27 17.11
CA ILE A 58 5.40 -2.62 16.19
C ILE A 58 5.30 -1.58 15.07
N LYS A 59 5.31 -0.28 15.39
CA LYS A 59 5.32 0.81 14.40
C LYS A 59 6.57 0.76 13.50
N TRP A 60 7.72 0.46 14.06
CA TRP A 60 8.95 0.29 13.29
C TRP A 60 8.86 -0.90 12.34
N THR A 61 8.35 -2.04 12.79
CA THR A 61 8.17 -3.25 11.98
C THR A 61 7.21 -3.02 10.82
N SER A 62 6.05 -2.42 11.07
CA SER A 62 5.05 -2.14 10.02
C SER A 62 5.57 -1.21 8.93
N LYS A 63 6.57 -0.37 9.20
CA LYS A 63 7.14 0.56 8.24
C LYS A 63 8.46 0.08 7.65
N ILE A 64 9.45 -0.17 8.49
CA ILE A 64 10.82 -0.41 8.01
C ILE A 64 11.01 -1.84 7.52
N ILE A 65 10.48 -2.84 8.23
CA ILE A 65 10.55 -4.24 7.76
C ILE A 65 9.79 -4.40 6.44
N LEU A 66 8.63 -3.75 6.28
CA LEU A 66 7.90 -3.76 5.00
C LEU A 66 8.73 -3.11 3.88
N GLN A 67 9.30 -1.94 4.12
CA GLN A 67 10.15 -1.28 3.13
C GLN A 67 11.36 -2.14 2.74
N THR A 68 11.99 -2.78 3.73
CA THR A 68 13.08 -3.73 3.51
C THR A 68 12.62 -4.93 2.69
N ALA A 69 11.44 -5.49 2.99
CA ALA A 69 10.87 -6.58 2.20
C ALA A 69 10.69 -6.19 0.72
N VAL A 70 10.15 -4.99 0.45
CA VAL A 70 9.98 -4.48 -0.91
C VAL A 70 11.36 -4.29 -1.61
N VAL A 71 12.37 -3.78 -0.92
CA VAL A 71 13.73 -3.66 -1.48
C VAL A 71 14.31 -5.03 -1.82
N LEU A 72 14.17 -6.01 -0.91
CA LEU A 72 14.62 -7.39 -1.14
C LEU A 72 13.93 -8.05 -2.34
N LEU A 73 12.65 -7.73 -2.55
CA LEU A 73 11.90 -8.22 -3.72
C LEU A 73 12.55 -7.74 -5.04
N GLY A 74 13.13 -6.53 -5.05
CA GLY A 74 13.86 -5.99 -6.21
C GLY A 74 15.00 -6.88 -6.70
N PHE A 75 15.69 -7.60 -5.79
CA PHE A 75 16.72 -8.58 -6.16
C PHE A 75 16.20 -9.80 -6.92
N GLY A 76 14.92 -9.94 -7.10
CA GLY A 76 14.35 -11.01 -7.91
C GLY A 76 13.75 -10.53 -9.23
N MET A 77 13.93 -9.25 -9.57
CA MET A 77 13.26 -8.62 -10.71
C MET A 77 14.26 -8.10 -11.75
N ASN A 78 13.87 -8.25 -13.03
CA ASN A 78 14.59 -7.64 -14.15
C ASN A 78 14.05 -6.23 -14.40
N LEU A 79 14.94 -5.26 -14.62
CA LEU A 79 14.57 -3.87 -14.88
C LEU A 79 13.69 -3.71 -16.12
N GLY A 80 13.91 -4.53 -17.16
CA GLY A 80 13.06 -4.53 -18.36
C GLY A 80 11.62 -4.89 -18.05
N VAL A 81 11.40 -5.89 -17.19
CA VAL A 81 10.06 -6.28 -16.73
C VAL A 81 9.39 -5.14 -15.93
N ILE A 82 10.17 -4.49 -15.05
CA ILE A 82 9.66 -3.33 -14.27
C ILE A 82 9.19 -2.21 -15.20
N LEU A 83 9.99 -1.87 -16.22
CA LEU A 83 9.66 -0.81 -17.17
C LEU A 83 8.45 -1.18 -18.04
N GLN A 84 8.37 -2.43 -18.50
CA GLN A 84 7.25 -2.91 -19.29
C GLN A 84 5.94 -2.90 -18.49
N THR A 85 5.94 -3.49 -17.31
CA THR A 85 4.76 -3.51 -16.41
C THR A 85 4.34 -2.10 -16.00
N GLY A 86 5.30 -1.23 -15.69
CA GLY A 86 5.04 0.16 -15.37
C GLY A 86 4.35 0.89 -16.54
N LYS A 87 4.89 0.75 -17.76
CA LYS A 87 4.32 1.35 -18.97
C LYS A 87 2.91 0.83 -19.29
N GLN A 88 2.72 -0.49 -19.19
CA GLN A 88 1.41 -1.13 -19.42
C GLN A 88 0.35 -0.65 -18.43
N SER A 89 0.71 -0.43 -17.18
CA SER A 89 -0.23 -0.03 -16.13
C SER A 89 -0.52 1.48 -16.10
N LEU A 90 0.26 2.33 -16.78
CA LEU A 90 0.08 3.80 -16.73
C LEU A 90 -1.33 4.29 -17.07
N PRO A 91 -2.00 3.82 -18.14
CA PRO A 91 -3.36 4.26 -18.44
C PRO A 91 -4.34 3.96 -17.32
N ILE A 92 -4.22 2.78 -16.70
CA ILE A 92 -5.08 2.36 -15.58
C ILE A 92 -4.77 3.21 -14.34
N ILE A 93 -3.49 3.46 -14.06
CA ILE A 93 -3.04 4.31 -12.96
C ILE A 93 -3.61 5.73 -13.09
N VAL A 94 -3.48 6.34 -14.26
CA VAL A 94 -4.01 7.69 -14.51
C VAL A 94 -5.53 7.72 -14.36
N SER A 95 -6.23 6.73 -14.90
CA SER A 95 -7.70 6.62 -14.80
C SER A 95 -8.17 6.46 -13.35
N THR A 96 -7.53 5.58 -12.58
CA THR A 96 -7.90 5.34 -11.18
C THR A 96 -7.57 6.52 -10.27
N ILE A 97 -6.44 7.22 -10.49
CA ILE A 97 -6.09 8.46 -9.79
C ILE A 97 -7.15 9.53 -10.07
N SER A 98 -7.45 9.78 -11.34
CA SER A 98 -8.45 10.77 -11.75
C SER A 98 -9.82 10.48 -11.17
N THR A 99 -10.26 9.22 -11.22
CA THR A 99 -11.53 8.77 -10.65
C THR A 99 -11.61 9.06 -9.16
N SER A 100 -10.60 8.70 -8.39
CA SER A 100 -10.59 8.96 -6.94
C SER A 100 -10.67 10.45 -6.62
N LEU A 101 -9.89 11.28 -7.30
CA LEU A 101 -9.87 12.72 -7.07
C LEU A 101 -11.21 13.38 -7.48
N ILE A 102 -11.80 12.95 -8.60
CA ILE A 102 -13.10 13.44 -9.06
C ILE A 102 -14.21 13.05 -8.07
N ILE A 103 -14.25 11.78 -7.64
CA ILE A 103 -15.25 11.32 -6.65
C ILE A 103 -15.10 12.10 -5.34
N ALA A 104 -13.88 12.27 -4.84
CA ALA A 104 -13.64 13.01 -3.61
C ALA A 104 -14.09 14.48 -3.75
N TRP A 105 -13.82 15.12 -4.88
CA TRP A 105 -14.23 16.50 -5.16
C TRP A 105 -15.76 16.65 -5.27
N LEU A 106 -16.43 15.74 -5.96
CA LEU A 106 -17.89 15.77 -6.13
C LEU A 106 -18.62 15.48 -4.81
N LEU A 107 -18.25 14.38 -4.15
CA LEU A 107 -18.97 13.91 -2.96
C LEU A 107 -18.71 14.77 -1.71
N ARG A 108 -17.61 15.54 -1.65
CA ARG A 108 -17.37 16.42 -0.51
C ARG A 108 -18.54 17.41 -0.30
N LYS A 109 -19.10 17.93 -1.38
CA LYS A 109 -20.24 18.87 -1.34
C LYS A 109 -21.51 18.17 -0.90
N VAL A 110 -21.78 16.99 -1.47
CA VAL A 110 -22.99 16.20 -1.19
C VAL A 110 -23.01 15.69 0.27
N LEU A 111 -21.85 15.22 0.75
CA LEU A 111 -21.72 14.65 2.09
C LEU A 111 -21.40 15.70 3.17
N ASN A 112 -21.16 16.97 2.78
CA ASN A 112 -20.67 18.01 3.68
C ASN A 112 -19.42 17.58 4.48
N VAL A 113 -18.43 17.00 3.80
CA VAL A 113 -17.13 16.66 4.39
C VAL A 113 -16.21 17.87 4.30
N PRO A 114 -15.40 18.17 5.35
CA PRO A 114 -14.42 19.25 5.31
C PRO A 114 -13.48 19.14 4.10
N SER A 115 -13.09 20.30 3.54
CA SER A 115 -12.29 20.34 2.31
C SER A 115 -10.99 19.57 2.43
N ASN A 116 -10.25 19.78 3.53
CA ASN A 116 -8.96 19.12 3.74
C ASN A 116 -9.11 17.62 3.93
N THR A 117 -10.07 17.17 4.77
CA THR A 117 -10.38 15.74 4.93
C THR A 117 -10.71 15.09 3.58
N SER A 118 -11.53 15.75 2.75
CA SER A 118 -11.87 15.23 1.43
C SER A 118 -10.68 15.13 0.49
N ILE A 119 -9.81 16.16 0.45
CA ILE A 119 -8.57 16.15 -0.33
C ILE A 119 -7.66 15.01 0.15
N LEU A 120 -7.49 14.87 1.47
CA LEU A 120 -6.64 13.83 2.05
C LEU A 120 -7.16 12.42 1.75
N VAL A 121 -8.48 12.18 1.85
CA VAL A 121 -9.10 10.90 1.49
C VAL A 121 -8.96 10.63 -0.01
N GLY A 122 -9.21 11.63 -0.85
CA GLY A 122 -9.07 11.51 -2.31
C GLY A 122 -7.63 11.21 -2.74
N VAL A 123 -6.65 11.94 -2.22
CA VAL A 123 -5.23 11.74 -2.51
C VAL A 123 -4.73 10.42 -1.91
N GLY A 124 -5.14 10.08 -0.69
CA GLY A 124 -4.82 8.80 -0.05
C GLY A 124 -5.33 7.61 -0.85
N SER A 125 -6.60 7.66 -1.30
CA SER A 125 -7.19 6.62 -2.16
C SER A 125 -6.55 6.57 -3.54
N SER A 126 -6.12 7.72 -4.08
CA SER A 126 -5.61 7.81 -5.45
C SER A 126 -4.15 7.34 -5.61
N ILE A 127 -3.31 7.38 -4.58
CA ILE A 127 -1.87 7.14 -4.73
C ILE A 127 -1.41 5.93 -3.89
N CYS A 128 -1.01 6.20 -2.62
CA CYS A 128 -0.36 5.20 -1.76
C CYS A 128 -0.82 5.25 -0.29
N GLY A 129 -2.04 5.69 -0.06
CA GLY A 129 -2.62 5.70 1.27
C GLY A 129 -1.99 6.74 2.20
N GLY A 130 -1.56 6.28 3.37
CA GLY A 130 -1.03 7.13 4.43
C GLY A 130 0.19 7.98 4.04
N SER A 131 1.07 7.48 3.15
CA SER A 131 2.24 8.25 2.69
C SER A 131 1.83 9.47 1.86
N ALA A 132 0.81 9.32 1.00
CA ALA A 132 0.27 10.42 0.21
C ALA A 132 -0.43 11.44 1.10
N ILE A 133 -1.17 11.00 2.11
CA ILE A 133 -1.79 11.87 3.13
C ILE A 133 -0.72 12.66 3.87
N ALA A 134 0.32 11.99 4.38
CA ALA A 134 1.41 12.63 5.13
C ALA A 134 2.19 13.66 4.31
N ALA A 135 2.36 13.44 3.01
CA ALA A 135 3.01 14.40 2.11
C ALA A 135 2.10 15.56 1.73
N THR A 136 0.78 15.33 1.67
CA THR A 136 -0.20 16.34 1.25
C THR A 136 -0.64 17.24 2.42
N ALA A 137 -0.76 16.69 3.62
CA ALA A 137 -1.26 17.41 4.80
C ALA A 137 -0.55 18.77 5.05
N PRO A 138 0.79 18.85 5.07
CA PRO A 138 1.46 20.14 5.26
C PRO A 138 1.33 21.09 4.06
N VAL A 139 1.00 20.58 2.87
CA VAL A 139 0.78 21.40 1.67
C VAL A 139 -0.55 22.12 1.71
N ILE A 140 -1.56 21.51 2.35
CA ILE A 140 -2.92 22.05 2.44
C ILE A 140 -3.24 22.61 3.83
N ASP A 141 -2.26 22.67 4.73
CA ASP A 141 -2.40 23.11 6.13
C ASP A 141 -3.51 22.35 6.87
N ALA A 142 -3.55 21.02 6.66
CA ALA A 142 -4.51 20.14 7.33
C ALA A 142 -4.12 19.93 8.79
N ASP A 143 -5.11 19.93 9.68
CA ASP A 143 -4.89 19.65 11.08
C ASP A 143 -4.72 18.16 11.40
N ASP A 144 -4.20 17.85 12.59
CA ASP A 144 -3.92 16.48 13.01
C ASP A 144 -5.18 15.59 13.05
N THR A 145 -6.34 16.18 13.31
CA THR A 145 -7.63 15.47 13.37
C THR A 145 -8.08 15.05 11.96
N GLU A 146 -7.99 15.96 11.00
CA GLU A 146 -8.28 15.70 9.58
C GLU A 146 -7.35 14.62 9.02
N VAL A 147 -6.06 14.71 9.35
CA VAL A 147 -5.03 13.72 8.95
C VAL A 147 -5.33 12.34 9.56
N ALA A 148 -5.59 12.28 10.87
CA ALA A 148 -5.90 11.03 11.55
C ALA A 148 -7.18 10.37 11.01
N GLN A 149 -8.21 11.18 10.73
CA GLN A 149 -9.46 10.71 10.16
C GLN A 149 -9.28 10.14 8.75
N ALA A 150 -8.57 10.85 7.88
CA ALA A 150 -8.28 10.38 6.52
C ALA A 150 -7.44 9.09 6.53
N ILE A 151 -6.39 9.03 7.35
CA ILE A 151 -5.56 7.83 7.51
C ILE A 151 -6.41 6.64 7.96
N SER A 152 -7.27 6.84 8.96
CA SER A 152 -8.15 5.79 9.50
C SER A 152 -9.08 5.21 8.43
N VAL A 153 -9.71 6.06 7.63
CA VAL A 153 -10.58 5.65 6.52
C VAL A 153 -9.83 4.82 5.49
N ILE A 154 -8.67 5.29 5.06
CA ILE A 154 -7.85 4.58 4.06
C ILE A 154 -7.38 3.23 4.58
N PHE A 155 -6.90 3.16 5.82
CA PHE A 155 -6.47 1.90 6.44
C PHE A 155 -7.61 0.89 6.53
N PHE A 156 -8.81 1.33 6.88
CA PHE A 156 -9.98 0.46 6.96
C PHE A 156 -10.24 -0.27 5.62
N PHE A 157 -10.33 0.48 4.51
CA PHE A 157 -10.56 -0.13 3.20
C PHE A 157 -9.38 -0.94 2.69
N ASN A 158 -8.15 -0.58 3.05
CA ASN A 158 -6.97 -1.34 2.69
C ASN A 158 -6.94 -2.73 3.35
N VAL A 159 -7.32 -2.83 4.62
CA VAL A 159 -7.44 -4.12 5.32
C VAL A 159 -8.51 -4.99 4.67
N ILE A 160 -9.68 -4.40 4.37
CA ILE A 160 -10.74 -5.10 3.65
C ILE A 160 -10.22 -5.61 2.30
N ALA A 161 -9.56 -4.76 1.53
CA ALA A 161 -9.03 -5.13 0.22
C ALA A 161 -7.98 -6.25 0.31
N ALA A 162 -7.08 -6.21 1.30
CA ALA A 162 -6.06 -7.25 1.49
C ALA A 162 -6.66 -8.65 1.68
N VAL A 163 -7.80 -8.73 2.38
CA VAL A 163 -8.49 -9.99 2.69
C VAL A 163 -9.44 -10.40 1.56
N PHE A 164 -10.23 -9.45 1.04
CA PHE A 164 -11.33 -9.79 0.12
C PHE A 164 -10.93 -9.84 -1.35
N PHE A 165 -9.93 -9.08 -1.79
CA PHE A 165 -9.60 -9.01 -3.21
C PHE A 165 -9.08 -10.32 -3.80
N PRO A 166 -8.30 -11.16 -3.12
CA PRO A 166 -7.97 -12.49 -3.64
C PRO A 166 -9.21 -13.35 -3.88
N VAL A 167 -10.17 -13.31 -2.96
CA VAL A 167 -11.45 -14.06 -3.12
C VAL A 167 -12.30 -13.44 -4.23
N LEU A 168 -12.39 -12.11 -4.28
CA LEU A 168 -13.10 -11.40 -5.35
C LEU A 168 -12.49 -11.68 -6.72
N GLY A 169 -11.15 -11.69 -6.84
CA GLY A 169 -10.45 -12.00 -8.08
C GLY A 169 -10.78 -13.39 -8.60
N ASN A 170 -10.81 -14.37 -7.72
CA ASN A 170 -11.24 -15.72 -8.07
C ASN A 170 -12.72 -15.74 -8.53
N ALA A 171 -13.60 -15.06 -7.82
CA ALA A 171 -15.03 -14.99 -8.17
C ALA A 171 -15.30 -14.26 -9.50
N LEU A 172 -14.45 -13.28 -9.86
CA LEU A 172 -14.51 -12.55 -11.12
C LEU A 172 -13.89 -13.32 -12.30
N GLY A 173 -13.22 -14.45 -12.06
CA GLY A 173 -12.61 -15.27 -13.10
C GLY A 173 -11.27 -14.74 -13.62
N PHE A 174 -10.46 -14.10 -12.78
CA PHE A 174 -9.08 -13.77 -13.15
C PHE A 174 -8.29 -15.03 -13.49
N ASP A 175 -7.36 -14.91 -14.45
CA ASP A 175 -6.48 -16.01 -14.82
C ASP A 175 -5.68 -16.51 -13.61
N THR A 176 -5.84 -17.79 -13.31
CA THR A 176 -5.17 -18.46 -12.18
C THR A 176 -3.84 -19.11 -12.57
N THR A 177 -3.49 -19.08 -13.85
CA THR A 177 -2.23 -19.61 -14.38
C THR A 177 -1.16 -18.53 -14.53
N SER A 178 -1.56 -17.25 -14.47
CA SER A 178 -0.68 -16.08 -14.53
C SER A 178 -1.02 -15.08 -13.43
N GLY A 179 0.01 -14.48 -12.86
CA GLY A 179 -0.11 -13.42 -11.86
C GLY A 179 -0.33 -12.02 -12.43
N ASN A 180 -0.29 -11.84 -13.77
CA ASN A 180 -0.27 -10.52 -14.37
C ASN A 180 -1.57 -9.74 -14.14
N ALA A 181 -2.72 -10.28 -14.54
CA ALA A 181 -4.00 -9.58 -14.45
C ALA A 181 -4.37 -9.22 -13.01
N PHE A 182 -4.34 -10.17 -12.09
CA PHE A 182 -4.60 -9.89 -10.67
C PHE A 182 -3.54 -8.96 -10.06
N GLY A 183 -2.28 -9.06 -10.48
CA GLY A 183 -1.20 -8.17 -10.04
C GLY A 183 -1.45 -6.72 -10.43
N VAL A 184 -1.86 -6.46 -11.69
CA VAL A 184 -2.25 -5.13 -12.16
C VAL A 184 -3.46 -4.62 -11.39
N PHE A 185 -4.47 -5.47 -11.17
CA PHE A 185 -5.66 -5.13 -10.39
C PHE A 185 -5.29 -4.73 -8.94
N ALA A 186 -4.57 -5.58 -8.23
CA ALA A 186 -4.15 -5.32 -6.86
C ALA A 186 -3.31 -4.03 -6.75
N GLY A 187 -2.36 -3.81 -7.66
CA GLY A 187 -1.51 -2.62 -7.68
C GLY A 187 -2.25 -1.32 -7.95
N THR A 188 -3.34 -1.36 -8.73
CA THR A 188 -4.13 -0.18 -9.12
C THR A 188 -5.37 0.07 -8.25
N ALA A 189 -5.99 -0.97 -7.68
CA ALA A 189 -7.23 -0.86 -6.92
C ALA A 189 -7.01 -0.79 -5.39
N ILE A 190 -5.92 -1.34 -4.86
CA ILE A 190 -5.57 -1.24 -3.44
C ILE A 190 -4.71 0.00 -3.19
N ASN A 191 -4.97 0.73 -2.10
CA ASN A 191 -4.36 2.05 -1.94
C ASN A 191 -2.97 2.01 -1.31
N ASP A 192 -2.67 1.13 -0.37
CA ASP A 192 -1.38 1.09 0.29
C ASP A 192 -0.53 -0.11 -0.17
N THR A 193 0.80 0.04 -0.10
CA THR A 193 1.75 -1.00 -0.53
C THR A 193 1.65 -2.26 0.32
N SER A 194 1.35 -2.13 1.62
CA SER A 194 1.27 -3.28 2.52
C SER A 194 0.11 -4.20 2.15
N SER A 195 -1.05 -3.63 1.90
CA SER A 195 -2.25 -4.38 1.52
C SER A 195 -2.15 -4.95 0.10
N VAL A 196 -1.47 -4.23 -0.82
CA VAL A 196 -1.11 -4.74 -2.14
C VAL A 196 -0.25 -5.99 -2.02
N THR A 197 0.83 -5.93 -1.22
CA THR A 197 1.72 -7.07 -1.05
C THR A 197 1.01 -8.25 -0.38
N ALA A 198 0.13 -8.00 0.59
CA ALA A 198 -0.67 -9.03 1.24
C ALA A 198 -1.61 -9.74 0.26
N ALA A 199 -2.41 -8.98 -0.50
CA ALA A 199 -3.34 -9.54 -1.48
C ALA A 199 -2.63 -10.31 -2.59
N ALA A 200 -1.55 -9.73 -3.15
CA ALA A 200 -0.79 -10.36 -4.23
C ALA A 200 -0.04 -11.62 -3.77
N SER A 201 0.58 -11.60 -2.59
CA SER A 201 1.24 -12.78 -2.02
C SER A 201 0.25 -13.88 -1.68
N THR A 202 -0.98 -13.51 -1.28
CA THR A 202 -2.07 -14.48 -1.05
C THR A 202 -2.50 -15.12 -2.36
N TRP A 203 -2.66 -14.34 -3.44
CA TRP A 203 -2.98 -14.86 -4.77
C TRP A 203 -1.90 -15.82 -5.28
N ASP A 204 -0.61 -15.44 -5.16
CA ASP A 204 0.51 -16.33 -5.49
C ASP A 204 0.48 -17.63 -4.68
N SER A 205 0.09 -17.57 -3.41
CA SER A 205 -0.04 -18.77 -2.56
C SER A 205 -1.22 -19.64 -2.95
N MET A 206 -2.36 -19.04 -3.31
CA MET A 206 -3.57 -19.76 -3.73
C MET A 206 -3.33 -20.60 -5.00
N TRP A 207 -2.57 -20.07 -5.94
CA TRP A 207 -2.42 -20.64 -7.29
C TRP A 207 -1.01 -21.13 -7.61
N ASN A 208 -0.11 -21.15 -6.62
CA ASN A 208 1.30 -21.60 -6.75
C ASN A 208 2.09 -20.83 -7.83
N LEU A 209 1.86 -19.52 -7.95
CA LEU A 209 2.51 -18.67 -8.95
C LEU A 209 3.89 -18.14 -8.51
N GLY A 210 4.41 -18.65 -7.41
CA GLY A 210 5.71 -18.27 -6.87
C GLY A 210 5.74 -16.85 -6.31
N SER A 211 6.05 -15.87 -7.11
CA SER A 211 6.04 -14.43 -6.76
C SER A 211 5.63 -13.56 -7.95
N GLU A 212 4.99 -14.13 -8.95
CA GLU A 212 4.65 -13.42 -10.20
C GLU A 212 3.67 -12.28 -9.94
N THR A 213 2.58 -12.59 -9.24
CA THR A 213 1.57 -11.59 -8.86
C THR A 213 2.15 -10.51 -7.97
N LEU A 214 2.95 -10.91 -6.98
CA LEU A 214 3.59 -9.98 -6.04
C LEU A 214 4.52 -9.01 -6.77
N ASN A 215 5.35 -9.51 -7.69
CA ASN A 215 6.25 -8.70 -8.49
C ASN A 215 5.49 -7.67 -9.35
N THR A 216 4.46 -8.12 -10.06
CA THR A 216 3.61 -7.26 -10.89
C THR A 216 2.90 -6.20 -10.04
N ALA A 217 2.22 -6.62 -8.99
CA ALA A 217 1.44 -5.72 -8.12
C ALA A 217 2.32 -4.65 -7.46
N VAL A 218 3.50 -5.04 -6.94
CA VAL A 218 4.45 -4.10 -6.33
C VAL A 218 4.98 -3.11 -7.37
N THR A 219 5.35 -3.58 -8.56
CA THR A 219 5.84 -2.71 -9.65
C THR A 219 4.79 -1.67 -10.03
N VAL A 220 3.54 -2.10 -10.27
CA VAL A 220 2.41 -1.21 -10.58
C VAL A 220 2.20 -0.21 -9.45
N LYS A 221 2.22 -0.68 -8.20
CA LYS A 221 2.04 0.18 -7.02
C LYS A 221 3.15 1.20 -6.85
N LEU A 222 4.42 0.82 -7.03
CA LEU A 222 5.53 1.75 -6.94
C LEU A 222 5.48 2.79 -8.06
N THR A 223 5.10 2.40 -9.28
CA THR A 223 4.86 3.33 -10.40
C THR A 223 3.76 4.34 -10.04
N ARG A 224 2.63 3.88 -9.48
CA ARG A 224 1.55 4.75 -9.02
C ARG A 224 2.00 5.71 -7.90
N THR A 225 2.88 5.26 -7.02
CA THR A 225 3.38 6.07 -5.90
C THR A 225 4.17 7.29 -6.38
N LEU A 226 4.81 7.24 -7.53
CA LEU A 226 5.51 8.38 -8.12
C LEU A 226 4.57 9.57 -8.43
N ALA A 227 3.26 9.31 -8.61
CA ALA A 227 2.27 10.36 -8.81
C ALA A 227 2.10 11.32 -7.62
N ILE A 228 2.66 10.99 -6.44
CA ILE A 228 2.70 11.89 -5.29
C ILE A 228 3.39 13.22 -5.64
N ILE A 229 4.45 13.16 -6.48
CA ILE A 229 5.25 14.33 -6.85
C ILE A 229 4.40 15.35 -7.64
N PRO A 230 3.83 15.01 -8.82
CA PRO A 230 3.03 15.97 -9.57
C PRO A 230 1.77 16.40 -8.83
N ILE A 231 1.11 15.52 -8.07
CA ILE A 231 -0.12 15.87 -7.36
C ILE A 231 0.14 16.86 -6.22
N THR A 232 1.16 16.61 -5.39
CA THR A 232 1.52 17.55 -4.31
C THR A 232 2.04 18.88 -4.87
N LEU A 233 2.74 18.86 -6.00
CA LEU A 233 3.18 20.07 -6.68
C LEU A 233 1.98 20.90 -7.16
N VAL A 234 1.01 20.28 -7.84
CA VAL A 234 -0.21 20.97 -8.30
C VAL A 234 -0.99 21.56 -7.11
N LEU A 235 -1.17 20.77 -6.04
CA LEU A 235 -1.85 21.26 -4.83
C LEU A 235 -1.11 22.44 -4.19
N SER A 236 0.22 22.39 -4.13
CA SER A 236 1.05 23.49 -3.63
C SER A 236 0.87 24.76 -4.47
N LEU A 237 0.86 24.63 -5.80
CA LEU A 237 0.64 25.77 -6.71
C LEU A 237 -0.78 26.37 -6.58
N VAL A 238 -1.79 25.53 -6.44
CA VAL A 238 -3.18 25.97 -6.23
C VAL A 238 -3.31 26.72 -4.91
N ARG A 239 -2.71 26.20 -3.82
CA ARG A 239 -2.71 26.86 -2.50
C ARG A 239 -1.93 28.17 -2.53
N ALA A 240 -0.76 28.21 -3.17
CA ALA A 240 0.04 29.44 -3.31
C ALA A 240 -0.76 30.55 -4.03
N LYS A 241 -1.51 30.22 -5.10
CA LYS A 241 -2.38 31.19 -5.77
C LYS A 241 -3.53 31.67 -4.88
N SER A 242 -4.11 30.80 -4.05
CA SER A 242 -5.16 31.20 -3.11
C SER A 242 -4.61 32.06 -1.99
N ALA A 243 -3.47 31.69 -1.39
CA ALA A 243 -2.81 32.44 -0.34
C ALA A 243 -2.36 33.84 -0.81
N ALA A 244 -1.88 33.97 -2.05
CA ALA A 244 -1.52 35.24 -2.65
C ALA A 244 -2.71 36.20 -2.80
N LYS A 245 -3.93 35.65 -3.00
CA LYS A 245 -5.17 36.45 -3.01
C LYS A 245 -5.57 36.92 -1.61
N ASP A 246 -5.28 36.12 -0.59
CA ASP A 246 -5.67 36.37 0.80
C ASP A 246 -4.54 37.02 1.64
N GLY A 247 -3.37 37.35 1.04
CA GLY A 247 -2.24 37.98 1.71
C GLY A 247 -1.53 37.10 2.75
N LYS A 248 -1.67 35.78 2.67
CA LYS A 248 -1.06 34.81 3.61
C LYS A 248 0.13 34.08 2.97
N GLU A 249 1.16 33.77 3.77
CA GLU A 249 2.27 32.90 3.33
C GLU A 249 1.80 31.45 3.14
N SER A 250 2.19 30.83 2.02
CA SER A 250 1.89 29.42 1.74
C SER A 250 2.97 28.48 2.28
N GLY A 251 2.58 27.29 2.71
CA GLY A 251 3.50 26.24 3.17
C GLY A 251 4.54 25.84 2.11
N LYS A 252 5.79 25.58 2.53
CA LYS A 252 6.91 25.24 1.63
C LYS A 252 6.82 23.76 1.19
N PHE A 253 6.73 23.53 -0.11
CA PHE A 253 6.85 22.19 -0.70
C PHE A 253 8.27 21.64 -0.55
N SER A 254 8.43 20.41 -0.04
CA SER A 254 9.71 19.73 0.09
C SER A 254 9.71 18.41 -0.70
N LEU A 255 10.34 18.40 -1.87
CA LEU A 255 10.49 17.22 -2.74
C LEU A 255 11.17 16.06 -1.99
N LYS A 256 12.14 16.34 -1.12
CA LYS A 256 12.87 15.34 -0.33
C LYS A 256 11.98 14.59 0.66
N ARG A 257 10.91 15.24 1.19
CA ARG A 257 9.94 14.58 2.07
C ARG A 257 8.88 13.78 1.30
N ALA A 258 8.61 14.18 0.06
CA ALA A 258 7.60 13.54 -0.78
C ALA A 258 8.11 12.24 -1.44
N PHE A 259 9.43 12.10 -1.66
CA PHE A 259 10.00 10.94 -2.36
C PHE A 259 10.32 9.79 -1.41
N PRO A 260 9.67 8.62 -1.56
CA PRO A 260 9.93 7.44 -0.72
C PRO A 260 11.26 6.76 -1.13
N MET A 261 12.30 6.91 -0.32
CA MET A 261 13.66 6.40 -0.63
C MET A 261 13.75 4.90 -0.88
N PHE A 262 12.84 4.09 -0.30
CA PHE A 262 12.83 2.65 -0.53
C PHE A 262 12.53 2.28 -1.99
N ILE A 263 11.85 3.15 -2.75
CA ILE A 263 11.64 2.96 -4.21
C ILE A 263 12.97 3.02 -4.95
N LEU A 264 13.83 3.98 -4.59
CA LEU A 264 15.16 4.07 -5.17
C LEU A 264 15.98 2.81 -4.88
N TYR A 265 15.96 2.32 -3.63
CA TYR A 265 16.66 1.10 -3.25
C TYR A 265 16.11 -0.14 -3.96
N PHE A 266 14.78 -0.21 -4.17
CA PHE A 266 14.16 -1.27 -4.97
C PHE A 266 14.66 -1.25 -6.42
N ILE A 267 14.74 -0.07 -7.05
CA ILE A 267 15.27 0.06 -8.42
C ILE A 267 16.76 -0.32 -8.47
N ILE A 268 17.56 0.12 -7.50
CA ILE A 268 18.98 -0.27 -7.41
C ILE A 268 19.12 -1.78 -7.29
N ALA A 269 18.32 -2.44 -6.44
CA ALA A 269 18.33 -3.90 -6.31
C ALA A 269 17.97 -4.59 -7.64
N ALA A 270 16.97 -4.08 -8.37
CA ALA A 270 16.61 -4.61 -9.68
C ALA A 270 17.70 -4.38 -10.75
N VAL A 271 18.40 -3.24 -10.72
CA VAL A 271 19.55 -2.97 -11.59
C VAL A 271 20.67 -3.97 -11.29
N ILE A 272 21.02 -4.18 -10.01
CA ILE A 272 22.04 -5.16 -9.61
C ILE A 272 21.67 -6.55 -10.15
N THR A 273 20.44 -6.99 -9.95
CA THR A 273 19.97 -8.29 -10.48
C THR A 273 20.10 -8.35 -12.00
N THR A 274 19.65 -7.31 -12.70
CA THR A 274 19.70 -7.26 -14.17
C THR A 274 21.14 -7.36 -14.68
N VAL A 275 22.06 -6.63 -14.05
CA VAL A 275 23.51 -6.68 -14.41
C VAL A 275 24.09 -8.05 -14.09
N CYS A 276 23.84 -8.62 -12.91
CA CYS A 276 24.32 -9.95 -12.54
C CYS A 276 23.83 -11.01 -13.53
N MET A 277 22.55 -10.98 -13.89
CA MET A 277 21.97 -11.93 -14.87
C MET A 277 22.59 -11.75 -16.27
N SER A 278 22.87 -10.51 -16.70
CA SER A 278 23.55 -10.25 -17.98
C SER A 278 25.03 -10.76 -18.01
N LEU A 279 25.62 -10.89 -16.83
CA LEU A 279 26.96 -11.48 -16.64
C LEU A 279 26.92 -13.01 -16.45
N GLY A 280 25.77 -13.65 -16.63
CA GLY A 280 25.61 -15.11 -16.55
C GLY A 280 25.35 -15.66 -15.14
N VAL A 281 25.07 -14.81 -14.14
CA VAL A 281 24.68 -15.28 -12.80
C VAL A 281 23.25 -15.81 -12.85
N SER A 282 23.02 -17.02 -12.32
CA SER A 282 21.67 -17.60 -12.22
C SER A 282 20.76 -16.78 -11.31
N ALA A 283 19.49 -16.66 -11.68
CA ALA A 283 18.46 -16.03 -10.86
C ALA A 283 18.27 -16.71 -9.48
N ASP A 284 18.66 -17.99 -9.36
CA ASP A 284 18.54 -18.77 -8.13
C ASP A 284 19.41 -18.23 -6.99
N VAL A 285 20.49 -17.51 -7.30
CA VAL A 285 21.33 -16.83 -6.31
C VAL A 285 20.51 -15.85 -5.46
N PHE A 286 19.47 -15.27 -6.04
CA PHE A 286 18.58 -14.30 -5.36
C PHE A 286 17.38 -14.95 -4.66
N ALA A 287 17.16 -16.27 -4.81
CA ALA A 287 16.04 -16.98 -4.21
C ALA A 287 15.95 -16.82 -2.67
N PRO A 288 17.07 -16.90 -1.90
CA PRO A 288 17.00 -16.68 -0.44
C PRO A 288 16.51 -15.27 -0.07
N LEU A 289 16.87 -14.24 -0.85
CA LEU A 289 16.43 -12.87 -0.61
C LEU A 289 14.92 -12.70 -0.87
N LYS A 290 14.39 -13.41 -1.89
CA LYS A 290 12.95 -13.43 -2.17
C LYS A 290 12.17 -14.11 -1.04
N GLU A 291 12.64 -15.25 -0.54
CA GLU A 291 11.99 -15.95 0.58
C GLU A 291 12.04 -15.11 1.87
N LEU A 292 13.17 -14.44 2.13
CA LEU A 292 13.30 -13.50 3.25
C LEU A 292 12.32 -12.32 3.08
N SER A 293 12.15 -11.79 1.87
CA SER A 293 11.16 -10.76 1.55
C SER A 293 9.75 -11.21 1.91
N LYS A 294 9.33 -12.42 1.49
CA LYS A 294 8.01 -12.99 1.80
C LYS A 294 7.78 -13.10 3.31
N PHE A 295 8.78 -13.59 4.06
CA PHE A 295 8.68 -13.68 5.51
C PHE A 295 8.56 -12.29 6.17
N PHE A 296 9.33 -11.30 5.69
CA PHE A 296 9.25 -9.91 6.17
C PHE A 296 7.90 -9.27 5.86
N ILE A 297 7.27 -9.61 4.72
CA ILE A 297 5.89 -9.20 4.43
C ILE A 297 4.95 -9.73 5.52
N ILE A 298 5.01 -11.02 5.84
CA ILE A 298 4.17 -11.63 6.88
C ILE A 298 4.38 -10.95 8.23
N MET A 299 5.63 -10.68 8.60
CA MET A 299 5.99 -9.98 9.84
C MET A 299 5.45 -8.53 9.86
N ALA A 300 5.53 -7.83 8.75
CA ALA A 300 4.96 -6.50 8.60
C ALA A 300 3.42 -6.51 8.67
N MET A 301 2.77 -7.55 8.10
CA MET A 301 1.30 -7.72 8.21
C MET A 301 0.87 -7.96 9.65
N ALA A 302 1.60 -8.76 10.43
CA ALA A 302 1.35 -8.91 11.86
C ALA A 302 1.39 -7.55 12.59
N ALA A 303 2.42 -6.74 12.29
CA ALA A 303 2.56 -5.40 12.87
C ALA A 303 1.42 -4.46 12.46
N ILE A 304 0.99 -4.50 11.20
CA ILE A 304 -0.13 -3.71 10.69
C ILE A 304 -1.43 -4.13 11.38
N GLY A 305 -1.69 -5.43 11.49
CA GLY A 305 -2.83 -5.95 12.24
C GLY A 305 -2.85 -5.47 13.69
N LEU A 306 -1.70 -5.52 14.37
CA LEU A 306 -1.55 -4.99 15.72
C LEU A 306 -1.79 -3.48 15.82
N ASN A 307 -1.52 -2.71 14.79
CA ASN A 307 -1.79 -1.26 14.75
C ASN A 307 -3.24 -0.93 14.33
N SER A 308 -4.00 -1.90 13.83
CA SER A 308 -5.33 -1.70 13.27
C SER A 308 -6.42 -1.97 14.30
N ASN A 309 -6.93 -0.91 14.95
CA ASN A 309 -8.08 -1.03 15.84
C ASN A 309 -9.38 -0.74 15.09
N VAL A 310 -10.03 -1.78 14.58
CA VAL A 310 -11.26 -1.70 13.77
C VAL A 310 -12.39 -0.98 14.49
N VAL A 311 -12.52 -1.16 15.81
CA VAL A 311 -13.57 -0.52 16.60
C VAL A 311 -13.40 1.00 16.61
N LYS A 312 -12.16 1.49 16.77
CA LYS A 312 -11.86 2.92 16.69
C LYS A 312 -12.07 3.45 15.27
N LEU A 313 -11.72 2.67 14.24
CA LEU A 313 -11.90 3.05 12.84
C LEU A 313 -13.37 3.24 12.48
N ILE A 314 -14.25 2.31 12.89
CA ILE A 314 -15.70 2.41 12.65
C ILE A 314 -16.33 3.59 13.42
N LYS A 315 -15.84 3.88 14.62
CA LYS A 315 -16.33 4.99 15.44
C LYS A 315 -15.89 6.38 14.99
N SER A 316 -14.87 6.51 14.12
CA SER A 316 -14.27 7.79 13.75
C SER A 316 -15.10 8.67 12.81
N GLY A 317 -16.22 8.20 12.28
CA GLY A 317 -17.19 9.06 11.57
C GLY A 317 -17.71 8.50 10.24
N GLY A 318 -19.05 8.53 10.06
CA GLY A 318 -19.72 7.92 8.91
C GLY A 318 -19.48 8.62 7.56
N LYS A 319 -19.46 9.96 7.50
CA LYS A 319 -19.34 10.72 6.24
C LYS A 319 -17.97 10.52 5.53
N PRO A 320 -16.80 10.65 6.20
CA PRO A 320 -15.51 10.34 5.60
C PRO A 320 -15.36 8.87 5.21
N ILE A 321 -15.97 7.93 5.97
CA ILE A 321 -15.99 6.51 5.62
C ILE A 321 -16.76 6.30 4.32
N LEU A 322 -17.93 6.93 4.17
CA LEU A 322 -18.72 6.84 2.94
C LEU A 322 -17.98 7.46 1.75
N LEU A 323 -17.28 8.57 1.96
CA LEU A 323 -16.42 9.17 0.93
C LEU A 323 -15.30 8.21 0.50
N GLY A 324 -14.59 7.62 1.47
CA GLY A 324 -13.54 6.64 1.22
C GLY A 324 -14.05 5.38 0.53
N ALA A 325 -15.22 4.86 0.95
CA ALA A 325 -15.91 3.75 0.29
C ALA A 325 -16.20 4.04 -1.17
N SER A 326 -16.74 5.23 -1.46
CA SER A 326 -17.06 5.64 -2.83
C SER A 326 -15.81 5.77 -3.70
N CYS A 327 -14.72 6.33 -3.17
CA CYS A 327 -13.44 6.37 -3.86
C CYS A 327 -12.92 4.95 -4.13
N TRP A 328 -12.94 4.07 -3.11
CA TRP A 328 -12.44 2.70 -3.19
C TRP A 328 -13.24 1.86 -4.20
N VAL A 329 -14.57 1.92 -4.17
CA VAL A 329 -15.42 1.25 -5.17
C VAL A 329 -15.18 1.82 -6.56
N GLY A 330 -15.10 3.15 -6.69
CA GLY A 330 -14.84 3.81 -7.98
C GLY A 330 -13.52 3.38 -8.61
N ILE A 331 -12.42 3.37 -7.85
CA ILE A 331 -11.11 2.91 -8.38
C ILE A 331 -11.12 1.41 -8.69
N THR A 332 -11.84 0.59 -7.92
CA THR A 332 -11.98 -0.84 -8.16
C THR A 332 -12.69 -1.09 -9.50
N VAL A 333 -13.85 -0.46 -9.70
CA VAL A 333 -14.62 -0.59 -10.94
C VAL A 333 -13.83 -0.08 -12.14
N VAL A 334 -13.19 1.10 -12.04
CA VAL A 334 -12.39 1.67 -13.14
C VAL A 334 -11.17 0.82 -13.43
N SER A 335 -10.51 0.26 -12.41
CA SER A 335 -9.39 -0.66 -12.62
C SER A 335 -9.81 -1.90 -13.42
N LEU A 336 -10.94 -2.53 -13.05
CA LEU A 336 -11.49 -3.67 -13.78
C LEU A 336 -11.89 -3.31 -15.22
N ALA A 337 -12.64 -2.20 -15.39
CA ALA A 337 -13.07 -1.76 -16.70
C ALA A 337 -11.90 -1.45 -17.65
N MET A 338 -10.87 -0.76 -17.14
CA MET A 338 -9.68 -0.44 -17.93
C MET A 338 -8.89 -1.69 -18.31
N GLN A 339 -8.77 -2.68 -17.41
CA GLN A 339 -8.10 -3.94 -17.72
C GLN A 339 -8.84 -4.71 -18.81
N HIS A 340 -10.18 -4.74 -18.74
CA HIS A 340 -11.01 -5.36 -19.77
C HIS A 340 -10.84 -4.66 -21.13
N VAL A 341 -10.89 -3.32 -21.16
CA VAL A 341 -10.66 -2.52 -22.39
C VAL A 341 -9.26 -2.73 -22.95
N MET A 342 -8.27 -2.91 -22.11
CA MET A 342 -6.87 -3.13 -22.51
C MET A 342 -6.52 -4.60 -22.78
N HIS A 343 -7.49 -5.49 -22.70
CA HIS A 343 -7.32 -6.94 -22.88
C HIS A 343 -6.22 -7.54 -21.98
N ILE A 344 -6.12 -7.05 -20.72
CA ILE A 344 -5.23 -7.62 -19.70
C ILE A 344 -5.96 -8.72 -18.94
N TRP A 345 -7.28 -8.59 -18.85
CA TRP A 345 -8.21 -9.51 -18.21
C TRP A 345 -9.52 -9.58 -19.00
#